data_79ec79f55a6703d402ce1588561c2eec
#
_entry.id   79ec79f55a6703d402ce1588561c2eec
#
_cell.length_a   1.000
_cell.length_b   1.000
_cell.length_c   1.000
_cell.angle_alpha   90.00
_cell.angle_beta   90.00
_cell.angle_gamma   90.00
#
_symmetry.space_group_name_H-M   'P 1'
#
loop_
_entity.id
_entity.type
_entity.pdbx_description
1 polymer ?
#
loop_
_entity_poly.entity_id
_entity_poly.type
_entity_poly.pdbx_seq_one_letter_code
_entity_poly.pdbx_strand_id
1 'polypeptide(L)'
;MFIKGFTYGFDGRRGAYQTEEAALSIERLGALGGDWAALAFVIRQDHYYSTSIRPDYRYTVTDKDVATAVNRLHAQGLKVCMKPMVNSADGVWRAHIGFPEKDWGEQNEWNEWFSSYTAFL
;
A
#
# COMPACT_ATOMS: atom_id res chain seq x y z
N MET A 1 -6.58 -0.46 -23.91
CA MET A 1 -7.15 -1.42 -22.92
C MET A 1 -7.92 -0.63 -21.87
N PHE A 2 -9.15 -0.97 -21.62
CA PHE A 2 -9.94 -0.37 -20.54
C PHE A 2 -9.84 -1.24 -19.28
N ILE A 3 -9.42 -0.63 -18.17
CA ILE A 3 -9.32 -1.29 -16.87
C ILE A 3 -10.52 -0.85 -16.02
N LYS A 4 -11.34 -1.82 -15.65
CA LYS A 4 -12.51 -1.63 -14.81
C LYS A 4 -12.23 -2.20 -13.43
N GLY A 5 -12.04 -1.34 -12.44
CA GLY A 5 -11.61 -1.80 -11.12
C GLY A 5 -11.91 -0.86 -9.97
N PHE A 6 -11.61 -1.36 -8.79
CA PHE A 6 -11.83 -0.66 -7.52
C PHE A 6 -10.58 -0.72 -6.65
N THR A 7 -10.38 0.28 -5.81
CA THR A 7 -9.41 0.20 -4.72
C THR A 7 -10.04 -0.54 -3.54
N TYR A 8 -9.34 -1.54 -3.03
CA TYR A 8 -9.71 -2.31 -1.85
C TYR A 8 -8.66 -2.15 -0.75
N GLY A 9 -9.12 -2.04 0.48
CA GLY A 9 -8.25 -1.76 1.62
C GLY A 9 -7.80 -0.31 1.67
N PHE A 10 -7.06 0.01 2.72
CA PHE A 10 -6.37 1.28 2.91
C PHE A 10 -5.49 1.23 4.16
N ASP A 11 -6.01 1.57 5.32
CA ASP A 11 -5.30 1.64 6.60
C ASP A 11 -5.69 0.45 7.51
N GLY A 12 -5.62 -0.74 6.93
CA GLY A 12 -5.90 -1.98 7.65
C GLY A 12 -4.79 -2.31 8.65
N ARG A 13 -5.19 -2.72 9.85
CA ARG A 13 -4.25 -3.24 10.86
C ARG A 13 -3.86 -4.68 10.54
N ARG A 14 -2.81 -5.16 11.18
CA ARG A 14 -2.42 -6.58 11.12
C ARG A 14 -3.60 -7.48 11.40
N GLY A 15 -3.77 -8.49 10.56
CA GLY A 15 -4.88 -9.44 10.62
C GLY A 15 -6.17 -8.97 9.95
N ALA A 16 -6.30 -7.69 9.58
CA ALA A 16 -7.53 -7.14 9.01
C ALA A 16 -8.01 -7.88 7.76
N TYR A 17 -7.09 -8.27 6.88
CA TYR A 17 -7.44 -8.98 5.64
C TYR A 17 -7.69 -10.48 5.83
N GLN A 18 -7.47 -11.02 7.03
CA GLN A 18 -7.74 -12.42 7.36
C GLN A 18 -9.13 -12.64 7.96
N THR A 19 -9.85 -11.58 8.30
CA THR A 19 -11.18 -11.65 8.93
C THR A 19 -12.25 -12.16 7.98
N GLU A 20 -13.36 -12.59 8.55
CA GLU A 20 -14.55 -12.99 7.79
C GLU A 20 -15.20 -11.78 7.11
N GLU A 21 -15.23 -10.64 7.80
CA GLU A 21 -15.73 -9.38 7.24
C GLU A 21 -14.95 -8.96 5.99
N ALA A 22 -13.64 -9.16 5.99
CA ALA A 22 -12.82 -8.92 4.81
C ALA A 22 -13.18 -9.88 3.66
N ALA A 23 -13.44 -11.16 3.96
CA ALA A 23 -13.88 -12.13 2.97
C ALA A 23 -15.20 -11.72 2.33
N LEU A 24 -16.20 -11.38 3.13
CA LEU A 24 -17.50 -10.91 2.66
C LEU A 24 -17.40 -9.61 1.85
N SER A 25 -16.53 -8.70 2.28
CA SER A 25 -16.28 -7.46 1.55
C SER A 25 -15.72 -7.73 0.16
N ILE A 26 -14.77 -8.66 0.04
CA ILE A 26 -14.17 -9.06 -1.24
C ILE A 26 -15.21 -9.76 -2.14
N GLU A 27 -16.07 -10.62 -1.60
CA GLU A 27 -17.16 -11.24 -2.36
C GLU A 27 -18.10 -10.19 -2.95
N ARG A 28 -18.49 -9.20 -2.16
CA ARG A 28 -19.32 -8.07 -2.62
C ARG A 28 -18.63 -7.26 -3.70
N LEU A 29 -17.32 -7.03 -3.55
CA LEU A 29 -16.53 -6.34 -4.56
C LEU A 29 -16.52 -7.12 -5.89
N GLY A 30 -16.34 -8.43 -5.85
CA GLY A 30 -16.41 -9.30 -7.02
C GLY A 30 -17.76 -9.23 -7.75
N ALA A 31 -18.85 -9.11 -7.00
CA ALA A 31 -20.20 -9.01 -7.55
C ALA A 31 -20.46 -7.68 -8.31
N LEU A 32 -19.61 -6.67 -8.15
CA LEU A 32 -19.76 -5.39 -8.85
C LEU A 32 -19.32 -5.45 -10.32
N GLY A 33 -18.76 -6.56 -10.79
CA GLY A 33 -18.43 -6.77 -12.19
C GLY A 33 -17.19 -6.01 -12.67
N GLY A 34 -16.24 -5.75 -11.77
CA GLY A 34 -14.90 -5.25 -12.12
C GLY A 34 -13.98 -6.37 -12.61
N ASP A 35 -12.87 -6.00 -13.23
CA ASP A 35 -11.82 -6.91 -13.71
C ASP A 35 -10.56 -6.84 -12.83
N TRP A 36 -10.41 -5.75 -12.08
CA TRP A 36 -9.24 -5.44 -11.28
C TRP A 36 -9.59 -4.95 -9.88
N ALA A 37 -8.70 -5.22 -8.94
CA ALA A 37 -8.68 -4.59 -7.63
C ALA A 37 -7.28 -4.02 -7.36
N ALA A 38 -7.21 -2.76 -6.94
CA ALA A 38 -5.99 -2.17 -6.40
C ALA A 38 -5.98 -2.44 -4.88
N LEU A 39 -5.15 -3.39 -4.44
CA LEU A 39 -5.00 -3.70 -3.03
C LEU A 39 -4.11 -2.66 -2.36
N ALA A 40 -4.73 -1.79 -1.58
CA ALA A 40 -4.05 -0.72 -0.88
C ALA A 40 -3.68 -1.16 0.55
N PHE A 41 -2.47 -0.81 0.96
CA PHE A 41 -2.00 -0.97 2.34
C PHE A 41 -0.96 0.10 2.66
N VAL A 42 -0.72 0.34 3.94
CA VAL A 42 0.11 1.45 4.41
C VAL A 42 1.43 0.94 4.97
N ILE A 43 2.50 1.58 4.54
CA ILE A 43 3.84 1.53 5.12
C ILE A 43 4.20 2.91 5.65
N ARG A 44 5.22 3.04 6.51
CA ARG A 44 5.47 4.28 7.22
C ARG A 44 6.90 4.74 7.12
N GLN A 45 7.06 6.05 7.20
CA GLN A 45 8.29 6.76 7.54
C GLN A 45 8.06 7.59 8.80
N ASP A 46 9.11 7.94 9.51
CA ASP A 46 8.97 8.63 10.81
C ASP A 46 8.43 10.06 10.65
N HIS A 47 9.01 10.81 9.73
CA HIS A 47 8.64 12.20 9.44
C HIS A 47 8.45 12.39 7.93
N TYR A 48 7.73 13.44 7.53
CA TYR A 48 7.50 13.76 6.11
C TYR A 48 8.79 13.97 5.31
N TYR A 49 9.90 14.26 5.98
CA TYR A 49 11.23 14.44 5.39
C TYR A 49 12.17 13.24 5.59
N SER A 50 11.68 12.13 6.12
CA SER A 50 12.48 10.91 6.31
C SER A 50 12.65 10.16 5.00
N THR A 51 13.84 9.60 4.77
CA THR A 51 14.16 8.79 3.59
C THR A 51 14.01 7.29 3.83
N SER A 52 13.93 6.88 5.09
CA SER A 52 13.77 5.46 5.48
C SER A 52 12.31 5.08 5.63
N ILE A 53 11.89 4.08 4.86
CA ILE A 53 10.56 3.48 4.90
C ILE A 53 10.66 2.14 5.59
N ARG A 54 9.71 1.87 6.48
CA ARG A 54 9.67 0.63 7.26
C ARG A 54 8.24 0.15 7.53
N PRO A 55 8.04 -1.15 7.78
CA PRO A 55 6.78 -1.63 8.28
C PRO A 55 6.55 -1.09 9.70
N ASP A 56 5.33 -0.66 9.98
CA ASP A 56 4.89 -0.35 11.33
C ASP A 56 4.17 -1.58 11.90
N TYR A 57 4.67 -2.13 12.99
CA TYR A 57 4.12 -3.35 13.58
C TYR A 57 2.66 -3.24 14.05
N ARG A 58 2.09 -2.06 14.11
CA ARG A 58 0.69 -1.84 14.47
C ARG A 58 -0.20 -1.69 13.24
N TYR A 59 0.31 -1.01 12.21
CA TYR A 59 -0.49 -0.50 11.09
C TYR A 59 -0.14 -1.13 9.75
N THR A 60 1.05 -1.69 9.60
CA THR A 60 1.39 -2.39 8.36
C THR A 60 0.88 -3.82 8.42
N VAL A 61 0.08 -4.20 7.44
CA VAL A 61 -0.37 -5.58 7.27
C VAL A 61 0.81 -6.52 7.05
N THR A 62 0.65 -7.79 7.41
CA THR A 62 1.70 -8.80 7.20
C THR A 62 1.67 -9.33 5.78
N ASP A 63 2.76 -9.99 5.35
CA ASP A 63 2.79 -10.71 4.07
C ASP A 63 1.66 -11.73 3.98
N LYS A 64 1.32 -12.38 5.10
CA LYS A 64 0.18 -13.31 5.17
C LYS A 64 -1.15 -12.60 4.93
N ASP A 65 -1.34 -11.39 5.47
CA ASP A 65 -2.54 -10.58 5.22
C ASP A 65 -2.67 -10.25 3.74
N VAL A 66 -1.57 -9.79 3.13
CA VAL A 66 -1.52 -9.45 1.71
C VAL A 66 -1.81 -10.69 0.85
N ALA A 67 -1.12 -11.79 1.11
CA ALA A 67 -1.33 -13.05 0.38
C ALA A 67 -2.79 -13.54 0.50
N THR A 68 -3.37 -13.45 1.70
CA THR A 68 -4.78 -13.82 1.92
C THR A 68 -5.72 -12.95 1.11
N ALA A 69 -5.52 -11.63 1.12
CA ALA A 69 -6.35 -10.71 0.34
C ALA A 69 -6.21 -10.95 -1.17
N VAL A 70 -4.99 -11.13 -1.67
CA VAL A 70 -4.73 -11.44 -3.09
C VAL A 70 -5.43 -12.73 -3.51
N ASN A 71 -5.28 -13.80 -2.73
CA ASN A 71 -5.93 -15.08 -3.04
C ASN A 71 -7.45 -14.97 -3.06
N ARG A 72 -8.04 -14.23 -2.11
CA ARG A 72 -9.48 -14.00 -2.05
C ARG A 72 -9.97 -13.17 -3.25
N LEU A 73 -9.22 -12.13 -3.65
CA LEU A 73 -9.54 -11.32 -4.83
C LEU A 73 -9.45 -12.14 -6.12
N HIS A 74 -8.39 -12.96 -6.25
CA HIS A 74 -8.26 -13.89 -7.38
C HIS A 74 -9.40 -14.91 -7.44
N ALA A 75 -9.86 -15.41 -6.29
CA ALA A 75 -11.02 -16.33 -6.23
C ALA A 75 -12.31 -15.68 -6.73
N GLN A 76 -12.42 -14.35 -6.69
CA GLN A 76 -13.52 -13.59 -7.30
C GLN A 76 -13.28 -13.25 -8.78
N GLY A 77 -12.22 -13.76 -9.39
CA GLY A 77 -11.87 -13.49 -10.78
C GLY A 77 -11.23 -12.12 -11.03
N LEU A 78 -10.84 -11.41 -9.97
CA LEU A 78 -10.22 -10.09 -10.08
C LEU A 78 -8.70 -10.20 -10.22
N LYS A 79 -8.12 -9.46 -11.14
CA LYS A 79 -6.68 -9.23 -11.18
C LYS A 79 -6.30 -8.21 -10.10
N VAL A 80 -5.10 -8.34 -9.54
CA VAL A 80 -4.67 -7.50 -8.41
C VAL A 80 -3.51 -6.61 -8.80
N CYS A 81 -3.64 -5.34 -8.52
CA CYS A 81 -2.56 -4.36 -8.53
C CYS A 81 -2.20 -4.02 -7.09
N MET A 82 -0.95 -4.21 -6.70
CA MET A 82 -0.47 -3.81 -5.37
C MET A 82 -0.30 -2.31 -5.30
N LYS A 83 -0.85 -1.70 -4.24
CA LYS A 83 -0.79 -0.25 -4.02
C LYS A 83 -0.27 0.07 -2.62
N PRO A 84 1.03 -0.14 -2.35
CA PRO A 84 1.63 0.29 -1.10
C PRO A 84 1.67 1.82 -1.02
N MET A 85 1.16 2.37 0.07
CA MET A 85 1.09 3.81 0.30
C MET A 85 1.91 4.19 1.52
N VAL A 86 2.71 5.24 1.40
CA VAL A 86 3.56 5.72 2.49
C VAL A 86 2.83 6.79 3.29
N ASN A 87 2.79 6.64 4.62
CA ASN A 87 2.33 7.65 5.55
C ASN A 87 3.47 8.09 6.47
N SER A 88 3.48 9.36 6.86
CA SER A 88 4.35 9.84 7.93
C SER A 88 3.75 9.53 9.31
N ALA A 89 4.59 9.07 10.24
CA ALA A 89 4.17 8.77 11.60
C ALA A 89 3.96 10.04 12.45
N ASP A 90 4.50 11.17 12.01
CA ASP A 90 4.34 12.49 12.62
C ASP A 90 2.95 13.12 12.40
N GLY A 91 2.05 12.45 11.68
CA GLY A 91 0.72 12.94 11.37
C GLY A 91 0.64 13.92 10.21
N VAL A 92 1.77 14.26 9.58
CA VAL A 92 1.77 15.10 8.38
C VAL A 92 1.23 14.30 7.20
N TRP A 93 0.35 14.91 6.43
CA TRP A 93 -0.26 14.26 5.28
C TRP A 93 0.80 13.88 4.23
N ARG A 94 0.70 12.69 3.67
CA ARG A 94 1.65 12.12 2.69
C ARG A 94 1.94 13.02 1.49
N ALA A 95 1.01 13.91 1.14
CA ALA A 95 1.22 14.87 0.06
C ALA A 95 2.36 15.89 0.34
N HIS A 96 2.78 15.98 1.59
CA HIS A 96 3.90 16.85 1.99
C HIS A 96 5.24 16.11 2.06
N ILE A 97 5.29 14.81 1.78
CA ILE A 97 6.55 14.09 1.65
C ILE A 97 7.34 14.74 0.51
N GLY A 98 8.48 15.29 0.84
CA GLY A 98 9.30 16.02 -0.11
C GLY A 98 10.66 16.37 0.46
N PHE A 99 11.58 16.58 -0.43
CA PHE A 99 12.99 16.88 -0.12
C PHE A 99 13.43 18.09 -0.92
N PRO A 100 14.39 18.89 -0.37
CA PRO A 100 14.95 20.01 -1.10
C PRO A 100 15.58 19.54 -2.43
N GLU A 101 15.39 20.32 -3.46
CA GLU A 101 16.14 20.14 -4.71
C GLU A 101 17.62 20.41 -4.44
N LYS A 102 18.47 19.52 -4.95
CA LYS A 102 19.93 19.67 -4.91
C LYS A 102 20.49 19.77 -6.31
N ASP A 103 21.66 20.36 -6.41
CA ASP A 103 22.37 20.52 -7.67
C ASP A 103 22.68 19.17 -8.33
N TRP A 104 22.84 19.20 -9.64
CA TRP A 104 23.15 18.04 -10.46
C TRP A 104 24.39 17.31 -9.95
N GLY A 105 24.28 16.00 -9.77
CA GLY A 105 25.37 15.12 -9.36
C GLY A 105 25.47 14.87 -7.86
N GLU A 106 24.71 15.56 -7.04
CA GLU A 106 24.58 15.23 -5.62
C GLU A 106 23.58 14.09 -5.40
N GLN A 107 23.94 13.17 -4.53
CA GLN A 107 23.00 12.16 -4.05
C GLN A 107 21.91 12.88 -3.25
N ASN A 108 20.68 12.79 -3.72
CA ASN A 108 19.57 13.45 -3.10
C ASN A 108 18.72 12.47 -2.29
N GLU A 109 17.95 12.99 -1.37
CA GLU A 109 17.08 12.23 -0.48
C GLU A 109 16.04 11.44 -1.26
N TRP A 110 15.62 11.88 -2.44
CA TRP A 110 14.71 11.11 -3.29
C TRP A 110 15.30 9.76 -3.72
N ASN A 111 16.60 9.70 -4.03
CA ASN A 111 17.26 8.43 -4.38
C ASN A 111 17.27 7.47 -3.20
N GLU A 112 17.55 7.97 -1.99
CA GLU A 112 17.47 7.16 -0.77
C GLU A 112 16.06 6.69 -0.50
N TRP A 113 15.09 7.59 -0.64
CA TRP A 113 13.68 7.28 -0.42
C TRP A 113 13.19 6.18 -1.38
N PHE A 114 13.46 6.31 -2.68
CA PHE A 114 13.08 5.30 -3.66
C PHE A 114 13.82 3.97 -3.45
N SER A 115 15.08 4.01 -3.03
CA SER A 115 15.84 2.80 -2.68
C SER A 115 15.20 2.08 -1.49
N SER A 116 14.83 2.83 -0.45
CA SER A 116 14.14 2.30 0.72
C SER A 116 12.76 1.74 0.38
N TYR A 117 12.00 2.44 -0.46
CA TYR A 117 10.69 1.99 -0.94
C TYR A 117 10.80 0.69 -1.75
N THR A 118 11.76 0.63 -2.67
CA THR A 118 11.98 -0.56 -3.50
C THR A 118 12.45 -1.76 -2.68
N ALA A 119 13.29 -1.53 -1.68
CA ALA A 119 13.76 -2.59 -0.78
C ALA A 119 12.64 -3.17 0.09
N PHE A 120 11.59 -2.39 0.36
CA PHE A 120 10.41 -2.86 1.08
C PHE A 120 9.52 -3.77 0.20
N LEU A 121 9.41 -3.50 -1.09
CA LEU A 121 8.57 -4.22 -2.04
C LEU A 121 9.10 -5.62 -2.38
#